data_3de1994f102d4e7481f434203da43d74
#
_entry.id   3de1994f102d4e7481f434203da43d74
#
_cell.length_a   1.000
_cell.length_b   1.000
_cell.length_c   1.000
_cell.angle_alpha   90.00
_cell.angle_beta   90.00
_cell.angle_gamma   90.00
#
_symmetry.space_group_name_H-M   'P 1'
#
loop_
_entity.id
_entity.type
_entity.pdbx_description
1 polymer ?
#
loop_
_entity_poly.entity_id
_entity_poly.type
_entity_poly.pdbx_seq_one_letter_code
_entity_poly.pdbx_strand_id
1 'polypeptide(L)'
;MNEKLSMDELNRLDVTQFKNSEKFPFVFVLDDIRSMNNVGSAFRTADSFRCSHIYICGITAKPPHREISKTALGADESVDWTYFDSPATCMQALKDLGYKIICVEQVKDSISLFEFKPDQNHTYAFVFGNEVFGVNDLFIKSANYSLEIPQFGTKHSLNVSVCMGIVSYDFVSKIKI
;
A
#
# COMPACT_ATOMS: atom_id res chain seq x y z
N MET A 1 9.39 14.50 -32.57
CA MET A 1 8.79 13.14 -32.48
C MET A 1 8.91 12.68 -31.04
N ASN A 2 7.88 12.03 -30.48
CA ASN A 2 7.96 11.46 -29.14
C ASN A 2 8.62 10.08 -29.24
N GLU A 3 9.80 9.91 -28.66
CA GLU A 3 10.53 8.65 -28.61
C GLU A 3 10.37 8.00 -27.24
N LYS A 4 10.38 6.66 -27.19
CA LYS A 4 10.35 5.92 -25.92
C LYS A 4 11.73 6.01 -25.27
N LEU A 5 11.74 6.31 -23.97
CA LEU A 5 12.97 6.24 -23.19
C LEU A 5 13.49 4.80 -23.08
N SER A 6 14.79 4.62 -23.22
CA SER A 6 15.46 3.37 -22.90
C SER A 6 15.48 3.14 -21.37
N MET A 7 15.83 1.93 -20.96
CA MET A 7 15.97 1.60 -19.52
C MET A 7 17.03 2.46 -18.83
N ASP A 8 18.12 2.76 -19.50
CA ASP A 8 19.22 3.58 -18.97
C ASP A 8 18.79 5.05 -18.80
N GLU A 9 18.01 5.59 -19.75
CA GLU A 9 17.48 6.96 -19.68
C GLU A 9 16.45 7.16 -18.58
N LEU A 10 15.83 6.09 -18.10
CA LEU A 10 14.88 6.16 -16.96
C LEU A 10 15.58 6.42 -15.63
N ASN A 11 16.91 6.24 -15.54
CA ASN A 11 17.72 6.46 -14.33
C ASN A 11 17.08 5.85 -13.06
N ARG A 12 16.64 4.59 -13.15
CA ARG A 12 16.02 3.90 -12.00
C ARG A 12 17.08 3.54 -10.97
N LEU A 13 16.68 3.64 -9.69
CA LEU A 13 17.55 3.25 -8.58
C LEU A 13 17.79 1.73 -8.60
N ASP A 14 18.99 1.31 -8.24
CA ASP A 14 19.23 -0.07 -7.85
C ASP A 14 18.70 -0.36 -6.42
N VAL A 15 18.71 -1.62 -5.98
CA VAL A 15 18.19 -2.04 -4.66
C VAL A 15 18.88 -1.29 -3.51
N THR A 16 20.21 -1.12 -3.59
CA THR A 16 20.99 -0.43 -2.55
C THR A 16 20.65 1.05 -2.50
N GLN A 17 20.59 1.68 -3.67
CA GLN A 17 20.20 3.09 -3.79
C GLN A 17 18.76 3.29 -3.31
N PHE A 18 17.84 2.39 -3.67
CA PHE A 18 16.46 2.44 -3.20
C PHE A 18 16.39 2.36 -1.66
N LYS A 19 17.08 1.40 -1.03
CA LYS A 19 17.09 1.25 0.44
C LYS A 19 17.62 2.49 1.15
N ASN A 20 18.60 3.17 0.59
CA ASN A 20 19.21 4.39 1.13
C ASN A 20 18.48 5.68 0.71
N SER A 21 17.52 5.62 -0.20
CA SER A 21 16.79 6.80 -0.65
C SER A 21 15.77 7.27 0.38
N GLU A 22 15.47 8.56 0.36
CA GLU A 22 14.35 9.13 1.11
C GLU A 22 13.03 8.48 0.65
N LYS A 23 12.18 8.11 1.61
CA LYS A 23 10.88 7.49 1.37
C LYS A 23 9.76 8.50 1.58
N PHE A 24 8.65 8.33 0.87
CA PHE A 24 7.43 9.03 1.21
C PHE A 24 6.87 8.50 2.54
N PRO A 25 6.24 9.36 3.36
CA PRO A 25 5.84 9.02 4.72
C PRO A 25 4.57 8.14 4.76
N PHE A 26 4.60 7.01 4.07
CA PHE A 26 3.52 6.03 4.11
C PHE A 26 4.01 4.59 4.03
N VAL A 27 3.18 3.69 4.53
CA VAL A 27 3.36 2.24 4.49
C VAL A 27 2.08 1.57 3.98
N PHE A 28 2.22 0.36 3.45
CA PHE A 28 1.08 -0.52 3.19
C PHE A 28 0.87 -1.50 4.33
N VAL A 29 -0.40 -1.81 4.59
CA VAL A 29 -0.83 -2.94 5.41
C VAL A 29 -1.68 -3.85 4.55
N LEU A 30 -1.24 -5.09 4.36
CA LEU A 30 -1.90 -6.11 3.56
C LEU A 30 -2.67 -7.04 4.51
N ASP A 31 -3.95 -6.77 4.68
CA ASP A 31 -4.82 -7.47 5.63
C ASP A 31 -5.57 -8.63 4.94
N ASP A 32 -5.13 -9.86 5.23
CA ASP A 32 -5.71 -11.09 4.70
C ASP A 32 -5.83 -11.15 3.16
N ILE A 33 -4.86 -10.59 2.43
CA ILE A 33 -4.82 -10.65 0.97
C ILE A 33 -4.59 -12.09 0.49
N ARG A 34 -5.53 -12.60 -0.31
CA ARG A 34 -5.51 -14.00 -0.77
C ARG A 34 -4.61 -14.22 -1.98
N SER A 35 -4.59 -13.28 -2.90
CA SER A 35 -3.88 -13.41 -4.17
C SER A 35 -2.41 -13.03 -4.02
N MET A 36 -1.53 -14.00 -4.20
CA MET A 36 -0.07 -13.77 -4.23
C MET A 36 0.34 -12.82 -5.35
N ASN A 37 -0.40 -12.79 -6.46
CA ASN A 37 -0.17 -11.82 -7.54
C ASN A 37 -0.48 -10.39 -7.08
N ASN A 38 -1.52 -10.19 -6.25
CA ASN A 38 -1.80 -8.89 -5.67
C ASN A 38 -0.73 -8.48 -4.66
N VAL A 39 -0.21 -9.43 -3.87
CA VAL A 39 0.92 -9.17 -2.95
C VAL A 39 2.16 -8.74 -3.73
N GLY A 40 2.54 -9.46 -4.78
CA GLY A 40 3.68 -9.06 -5.63
C GLY A 40 3.47 -7.70 -6.29
N SER A 41 2.24 -7.41 -6.75
CA SER A 41 1.88 -6.09 -7.29
C SER A 41 1.96 -4.99 -6.24
N ALA A 42 1.63 -5.30 -4.96
CA ALA A 42 1.82 -4.38 -3.84
C ALA A 42 3.29 -4.00 -3.66
N PHE A 43 4.20 -4.98 -3.66
CA PHE A 43 5.64 -4.71 -3.61
C PHE A 43 6.09 -3.82 -4.75
N ARG A 44 5.68 -4.13 -5.99
CA ARG A 44 6.02 -3.34 -7.16
C ARG A 44 5.49 -1.90 -7.10
N THR A 45 4.27 -1.71 -6.61
CA THR A 45 3.68 -0.39 -6.39
C THR A 45 4.42 0.37 -5.28
N ALA A 46 4.72 -0.31 -4.17
CA ALA A 46 5.47 0.26 -3.06
C ALA A 46 6.86 0.74 -3.47
N ASP A 47 7.58 -0.04 -4.28
CA ASP A 47 8.85 0.35 -4.88
C ASP A 47 8.68 1.60 -5.76
N SER A 48 7.73 1.56 -6.70
CA SER A 48 7.49 2.64 -7.67
C SER A 48 7.20 3.99 -7.03
N PHE A 49 6.57 4.00 -5.85
CA PHE A 49 6.20 5.21 -5.10
C PHE A 49 7.04 5.43 -3.84
N ARG A 50 8.18 4.76 -3.71
CA ARG A 50 9.07 4.86 -2.53
C ARG A 50 8.31 4.75 -1.21
N CYS A 51 7.36 3.81 -1.13
CA CYS A 51 6.72 3.43 0.13
C CYS A 51 7.79 2.97 1.12
N SER A 52 7.67 3.35 2.38
CA SER A 52 8.74 3.08 3.34
C SER A 52 8.76 1.64 3.85
N HIS A 53 7.61 0.95 3.88
CA HIS A 53 7.50 -0.41 4.40
C HIS A 53 6.20 -1.10 3.99
N ILE A 54 6.18 -2.44 4.02
CA ILE A 54 4.95 -3.23 3.88
C ILE A 54 4.75 -4.08 5.13
N TYR A 55 3.61 -3.92 5.79
CA TYR A 55 3.15 -4.80 6.86
C TYR A 55 2.21 -5.86 6.29
N ILE A 56 2.57 -7.11 6.47
CA ILE A 56 1.82 -8.27 5.97
C ILE A 56 1.10 -8.91 7.14
N CYS A 57 -0.22 -9.13 7.02
CA CYS A 57 -1.05 -9.56 8.13
C CYS A 57 -1.89 -10.80 7.80
N GLY A 58 -2.06 -11.67 8.78
CA GLY A 58 -2.96 -12.82 8.74
C GLY A 58 -2.59 -13.87 7.68
N ILE A 59 -3.55 -14.23 6.82
CA ILE A 59 -3.35 -15.25 5.78
C ILE A 59 -2.56 -14.77 4.57
N THR A 60 -2.21 -13.48 4.50
CA THR A 60 -1.45 -12.92 3.40
C THR A 60 -0.11 -13.63 3.23
N ALA A 61 0.14 -14.16 2.05
CA ALA A 61 1.42 -14.79 1.73
C ALA A 61 2.57 -13.79 1.77
N LYS A 62 3.75 -14.25 2.16
CA LYS A 62 4.95 -13.41 2.33
C LYS A 62 6.12 -13.92 1.49
N PRO A 63 7.06 -13.04 1.10
CA PRO A 63 8.31 -13.47 0.47
C PRO A 63 9.16 -14.38 1.41
N PRO A 64 10.00 -15.27 0.86
CA PRO A 64 10.14 -15.51 -0.58
C PRO A 64 9.04 -16.48 -1.10
N HIS A 65 8.41 -16.12 -2.19
CA HIS A 65 7.43 -16.98 -2.85
C HIS A 65 7.41 -16.73 -4.36
N ARG A 66 7.49 -17.79 -5.17
CA ARG A 66 7.59 -17.70 -6.65
C ARG A 66 6.49 -16.82 -7.29
N GLU A 67 5.24 -17.00 -6.87
CA GLU A 67 4.11 -16.23 -7.46
C GLU A 67 4.10 -14.76 -7.01
N ILE A 68 4.70 -14.43 -5.86
CA ILE A 68 4.92 -13.05 -5.43
C ILE A 68 6.02 -12.43 -6.31
N SER A 69 7.19 -13.07 -6.38
CA SER A 69 8.35 -12.55 -7.14
C SER A 69 8.04 -12.36 -8.62
N LYS A 70 7.15 -13.20 -9.19
CA LYS A 70 6.71 -13.09 -10.58
C LYS A 70 6.05 -11.75 -10.92
N THR A 71 5.30 -11.16 -10.00
CA THR A 71 4.61 -9.87 -10.20
C THR A 71 5.35 -8.72 -9.54
N ALA A 72 6.13 -8.98 -8.49
CA ALA A 72 6.98 -8.01 -7.82
C ALA A 72 8.15 -7.54 -8.70
N LEU A 73 8.66 -8.41 -9.60
CA LEU A 73 9.78 -8.12 -10.51
C LEU A 73 11.02 -7.60 -9.77
N GLY A 74 11.37 -8.22 -8.62
CA GLY A 74 12.51 -7.84 -7.78
C GLY A 74 12.20 -6.81 -6.70
N ALA A 75 11.00 -6.20 -6.69
CA ALA A 75 10.62 -5.22 -5.67
C ALA A 75 10.46 -5.84 -4.27
N ASP A 76 10.28 -7.14 -4.18
CA ASP A 76 10.29 -7.91 -2.93
C ASP A 76 11.68 -8.01 -2.27
N GLU A 77 12.74 -7.60 -2.97
CA GLU A 77 14.09 -7.45 -2.44
C GLU A 77 14.41 -6.00 -2.03
N SER A 78 13.79 -5.02 -2.67
CA SER A 78 14.03 -3.59 -2.43
C SER A 78 13.19 -3.02 -1.30
N VAL A 79 11.91 -3.41 -1.20
CA VAL A 79 10.98 -2.90 -0.18
C VAL A 79 11.03 -3.78 1.07
N ASP A 80 11.36 -3.19 2.21
CA ASP A 80 11.36 -3.91 3.49
C ASP A 80 9.93 -4.22 3.94
N TRP A 81 9.78 -5.35 4.66
CA TRP A 81 8.47 -5.81 5.12
C TRP A 81 8.54 -6.52 6.47
N THR A 82 7.42 -6.56 7.17
CA THR A 82 7.24 -7.28 8.44
C THR A 82 5.92 -8.05 8.43
N TYR A 83 5.94 -9.28 8.94
CA TYR A 83 4.75 -10.11 9.05
C TYR A 83 4.19 -10.13 10.47
N PHE A 84 2.87 -10.06 10.57
CA PHE A 84 2.09 -10.26 11.79
C PHE A 84 1.08 -11.39 11.59
N ASP A 85 0.95 -12.26 12.57
CA ASP A 85 0.02 -13.40 12.54
C ASP A 85 -1.45 -13.00 12.71
N SER A 86 -1.70 -11.80 13.22
CA SER A 86 -3.06 -11.29 13.43
C SER A 86 -3.21 -9.79 13.17
N PRO A 87 -4.42 -9.34 12.79
CA PRO A 87 -4.76 -7.92 12.70
C PRO A 87 -4.52 -7.15 14.00
N ALA A 88 -4.75 -7.78 15.15
CA ALA A 88 -4.59 -7.15 16.46
C ALA A 88 -3.14 -6.76 16.76
N THR A 89 -2.21 -7.69 16.53
CA THR A 89 -0.77 -7.45 16.75
C THR A 89 -0.22 -6.43 15.77
N CYS A 90 -0.65 -6.47 14.51
CA CYS A 90 -0.29 -5.48 13.51
C CYS A 90 -0.80 -4.08 13.89
N MET A 91 -2.08 -3.97 14.25
CA MET A 91 -2.71 -2.71 14.67
C MET A 91 -1.97 -2.09 15.87
N GLN A 92 -1.62 -2.90 16.88
CA GLN A 92 -0.91 -2.41 18.04
C GLN A 92 0.47 -1.86 17.67
N ALA A 93 1.22 -2.59 16.86
CA ALA A 93 2.54 -2.14 16.38
C ALA A 93 2.46 -0.81 15.59
N LEU A 94 1.45 -0.66 14.72
CA LEU A 94 1.25 0.59 13.99
C LEU A 94 0.93 1.78 14.91
N LYS A 95 0.13 1.56 15.96
CA LYS A 95 -0.17 2.59 16.97
C LYS A 95 1.07 2.97 17.77
N ASP A 96 1.86 1.99 18.20
CA ASP A 96 3.08 2.22 18.97
C ASP A 96 4.14 2.99 18.15
N LEU A 97 4.16 2.78 16.83
CA LEU A 97 5.01 3.52 15.89
C LEU A 97 4.44 4.90 15.51
N GLY A 98 3.25 5.26 15.98
CA GLY A 98 2.65 6.58 15.77
C GLY A 98 2.04 6.80 14.39
N TYR A 99 1.76 5.75 13.62
CA TYR A 99 1.12 5.89 12.32
C TYR A 99 -0.32 6.41 12.40
N LYS A 100 -0.70 7.25 11.46
CA LYS A 100 -2.10 7.51 11.14
C LYS A 100 -2.62 6.35 10.32
N ILE A 101 -3.46 5.52 10.92
CA ILE A 101 -3.99 4.31 10.30
C ILE A 101 -5.24 4.66 9.51
N ILE A 102 -5.25 4.31 8.22
CA ILE A 102 -6.31 4.63 7.28
C ILE A 102 -6.73 3.35 6.57
N CYS A 103 -7.99 2.97 6.70
CA CYS A 103 -8.54 1.87 5.92
C CYS A 103 -8.95 2.35 4.53
N VAL A 104 -8.49 1.69 3.48
CA VAL A 104 -8.96 1.93 2.12
C VAL A 104 -10.17 1.03 1.88
N GLU A 105 -11.35 1.52 2.25
CA GLU A 105 -12.59 0.73 2.26
C GLU A 105 -13.82 1.64 2.16
N GLN A 106 -14.89 1.12 1.56
CA GLN A 106 -16.19 1.78 1.47
C GLN A 106 -16.99 1.56 2.75
N VAL A 107 -16.93 2.49 3.67
CA VAL A 107 -17.71 2.46 4.92
C VAL A 107 -18.61 3.68 5.02
N LYS A 108 -19.59 3.65 5.94
CA LYS A 108 -20.64 4.67 6.05
C LYS A 108 -20.11 6.10 6.16
N ASP A 109 -18.99 6.29 6.86
CA ASP A 109 -18.41 7.62 7.13
C ASP A 109 -17.02 7.76 6.50
N SER A 110 -16.79 7.10 5.34
CA SER A 110 -15.53 7.21 4.60
C SER A 110 -15.35 8.61 4.01
N ILE A 111 -14.09 9.03 3.94
CA ILE A 111 -13.71 10.27 3.27
C ILE A 111 -13.39 9.94 1.81
N SER A 112 -13.90 10.73 0.88
CA SER A 112 -13.54 10.60 -0.53
C SER A 112 -12.04 10.85 -0.73
N LEU A 113 -11.37 10.01 -1.52
CA LEU A 113 -9.96 10.21 -1.87
C LEU A 113 -9.72 11.58 -2.54
N PHE A 114 -10.70 12.13 -3.26
CA PHE A 114 -10.62 13.48 -3.83
C PHE A 114 -10.48 14.58 -2.78
N GLU A 115 -11.09 14.37 -1.60
CA GLU A 115 -11.14 15.34 -0.51
C GLU A 115 -10.01 15.13 0.51
N PHE A 116 -9.37 13.99 0.47
CA PHE A 116 -8.28 13.65 1.39
C PHE A 116 -7.10 14.62 1.23
N LYS A 117 -6.71 15.22 2.35
CA LYS A 117 -5.56 16.14 2.42
C LYS A 117 -4.59 15.60 3.48
N PRO A 118 -3.50 14.95 3.05
CA PRO A 118 -2.51 14.45 3.99
C PRO A 118 -1.77 15.61 4.67
N ASP A 119 -1.53 15.49 5.97
CA ASP A 119 -0.66 16.37 6.74
C ASP A 119 0.79 15.86 6.65
N GLN A 120 1.70 16.72 6.23
CA GLN A 120 3.12 16.37 6.04
C GLN A 120 3.85 16.01 7.33
N ASN A 121 3.27 16.33 8.50
CA ASN A 121 3.85 16.02 9.81
C ASN A 121 3.51 14.60 10.29
N HIS A 122 2.75 13.83 9.52
CA HIS A 122 2.34 12.48 9.88
C HIS A 122 2.86 11.44 8.90
N THR A 123 3.08 10.24 9.42
CA THR A 123 3.27 9.03 8.64
C THR A 123 1.97 8.24 8.59
N TYR A 124 1.67 7.62 7.44
CA TYR A 124 0.37 7.00 7.18
C TYR A 124 0.52 5.50 6.94
N ALA A 125 -0.38 4.72 7.54
CA ALA A 125 -0.52 3.29 7.25
C ALA A 125 -1.82 3.06 6.48
N PHE A 126 -1.73 2.79 5.17
CA PHE A 126 -2.88 2.46 4.33
C PHE A 126 -3.16 0.97 4.40
N VAL A 127 -4.31 0.62 4.95
CA VAL A 127 -4.77 -0.76 5.12
C VAL A 127 -5.62 -1.16 3.93
N PHE A 128 -5.20 -2.23 3.25
CA PHE A 128 -5.90 -2.84 2.12
C PHE A 128 -6.36 -4.24 2.52
N GLY A 129 -7.63 -4.51 2.35
CA GLY A 129 -8.26 -5.73 2.83
C GLY A 129 -8.39 -6.84 1.82
N ASN A 130 -8.92 -7.95 2.32
CA ASN A 130 -9.24 -9.16 1.59
C ASN A 130 -10.13 -8.88 0.37
N GLU A 131 -9.89 -9.58 -0.74
CA GLU A 131 -10.61 -9.36 -2.01
C GLU A 131 -12.11 -9.73 -1.95
N VAL A 132 -12.53 -10.45 -0.93
CA VAL A 132 -13.92 -10.88 -0.75
C VAL A 132 -14.59 -10.20 0.44
N PHE A 133 -13.87 -10.10 1.56
CA PHE A 133 -14.43 -9.63 2.83
C PHE A 133 -14.06 -8.18 3.16
N GLY A 134 -13.18 -7.55 2.37
CA GLY A 134 -12.68 -6.22 2.64
C GLY A 134 -11.71 -6.16 3.82
N VAL A 135 -11.54 -5.00 4.39
CA VAL A 135 -10.68 -4.74 5.55
C VAL A 135 -11.32 -5.31 6.82
N ASN A 136 -10.52 -5.98 7.65
CA ASN A 136 -10.98 -6.55 8.91
C ASN A 136 -11.63 -5.50 9.82
N ASP A 137 -12.73 -5.88 10.45
CA ASP A 137 -13.52 -5.03 11.36
C ASP A 137 -12.68 -4.36 12.47
N LEU A 138 -11.62 -5.04 12.93
CA LEU A 138 -10.75 -4.47 13.96
C LEU A 138 -10.00 -3.25 13.45
N PHE A 139 -9.50 -3.28 12.21
CA PHE A 139 -8.89 -2.11 11.57
C PHE A 139 -9.94 -1.02 11.35
N ILE A 140 -11.11 -1.35 10.80
CA ILE A 140 -12.19 -0.37 10.57
C ILE A 140 -12.57 0.38 11.85
N LYS A 141 -12.74 -0.36 12.97
CA LYS A 141 -13.15 0.22 14.28
C LYS A 141 -12.05 1.01 14.98
N SER A 142 -10.79 0.75 14.64
CA SER A 142 -9.62 1.30 15.34
C SER A 142 -8.82 2.30 14.51
N ALA A 143 -9.08 2.42 13.22
CA ALA A 143 -8.43 3.36 12.32
C ALA A 143 -8.75 4.82 12.67
N ASN A 144 -7.93 5.75 12.23
CA ASN A 144 -8.19 7.17 12.37
C ASN A 144 -9.36 7.60 11.47
N TYR A 145 -9.44 7.05 10.25
CA TYR A 145 -10.55 7.19 9.31
C TYR A 145 -10.44 6.16 8.19
N SER A 146 -11.46 6.09 7.35
CA SER A 146 -11.47 5.30 6.13
C SER A 146 -11.50 6.21 4.91
N LEU A 147 -10.83 5.79 3.84
CA LEU A 147 -10.85 6.45 2.53
C LEU A 147 -11.58 5.57 1.52
N GLU A 148 -12.43 6.17 0.73
CA GLU A 148 -13.01 5.51 -0.43
C GLU A 148 -12.49 6.12 -1.72
N ILE A 149 -12.24 5.25 -2.71
CA ILE A 149 -11.98 5.66 -4.09
C ILE A 149 -13.33 5.79 -4.78
N PRO A 150 -13.77 7.00 -5.18
CA PRO A 150 -15.05 7.19 -5.87
C PRO A 150 -15.12 6.36 -7.15
N GLN A 151 -16.20 5.60 -7.31
CA GLN A 151 -16.45 4.73 -8.44
C GLN A 151 -17.80 5.09 -9.07
N PHE A 152 -17.86 5.14 -10.40
CA PHE A 152 -19.04 5.59 -11.17
C PHE A 152 -19.56 4.52 -12.13
N GLY A 153 -19.03 3.31 -12.04
CA GLY A 153 -19.38 2.19 -12.89
C GLY A 153 -20.42 1.26 -12.25
N THR A 154 -20.56 0.06 -12.83
CA THR A 154 -21.52 -0.96 -12.39
C THR A 154 -20.92 -1.94 -11.35
N LYS A 155 -19.63 -1.92 -11.13
CA LYS A 155 -18.94 -2.84 -10.20
C LYS A 155 -18.85 -2.21 -8.80
N HIS A 156 -18.89 -3.08 -7.80
CA HIS A 156 -18.89 -2.65 -6.40
C HIS A 156 -17.49 -2.35 -5.86
N SER A 157 -16.44 -2.88 -6.49
CA SER A 157 -15.05 -2.71 -6.04
C SER A 157 -14.06 -2.76 -7.20
N LEU A 158 -12.88 -2.21 -6.96
CA LEU A 158 -11.69 -2.35 -7.79
C LEU A 158 -10.83 -3.51 -7.29
N ASN A 159 -9.96 -4.04 -8.15
CA ASN A 159 -8.90 -4.94 -7.70
C ASN A 159 -8.02 -4.20 -6.68
N VAL A 160 -7.64 -4.88 -5.59
CA VAL A 160 -6.89 -4.29 -4.48
C VAL A 160 -5.54 -3.70 -4.92
N SER A 161 -4.84 -4.34 -5.87
CA SER A 161 -3.57 -3.80 -6.39
C SER A 161 -3.77 -2.51 -7.21
N VAL A 162 -4.92 -2.35 -7.85
CA VAL A 162 -5.31 -1.11 -8.53
C VAL A 162 -5.59 -0.02 -7.49
N CYS A 163 -6.30 -0.35 -6.41
CA CYS A 163 -6.53 0.58 -5.28
C CYS A 163 -5.19 1.10 -4.71
N MET A 164 -4.22 0.21 -4.49
CA MET A 164 -2.89 0.57 -4.01
C MET A 164 -2.20 1.58 -4.93
N GLY A 165 -2.27 1.36 -6.25
CA GLY A 165 -1.70 2.28 -7.23
C GLY A 165 -2.36 3.66 -7.21
N ILE A 166 -3.70 3.70 -7.15
CA ILE A 166 -4.47 4.96 -7.12
C ILE A 166 -4.16 5.75 -5.85
N VAL A 167 -4.23 5.10 -4.67
CA VAL A 167 -3.97 5.73 -3.37
C VAL A 167 -2.54 6.24 -3.29
N SER A 168 -1.56 5.46 -3.74
CA SER A 168 -0.15 5.88 -3.74
C SER A 168 0.11 7.09 -4.63
N TYR A 169 -0.45 7.08 -5.84
CA TYR A 169 -0.32 8.20 -6.79
C TYR A 169 -0.95 9.47 -6.22
N ASP A 170 -2.17 9.37 -5.71
CA ASP A 170 -2.88 10.49 -5.10
C ASP A 170 -2.11 11.06 -3.91
N PHE A 171 -1.67 10.19 -2.99
CA PHE A 171 -0.90 10.58 -1.80
C PHE A 171 0.40 11.30 -2.17
N VAL A 172 1.22 10.70 -3.03
CA VAL A 172 2.50 11.26 -3.46
C VAL A 172 2.32 12.59 -4.20
N SER A 173 1.24 12.72 -4.98
CA SER A 173 0.93 13.97 -5.69
C SER A 173 0.57 15.14 -4.74
N LYS A 174 0.10 14.83 -3.54
CA LYS A 174 -0.33 15.81 -2.52
C LYS A 174 0.74 16.10 -1.47
N ILE A 175 1.73 15.20 -1.29
CA ILE A 175 2.87 15.40 -0.39
C ILE A 175 4.03 16.00 -1.20
N LYS A 176 4.55 17.12 -0.73
CA LYS A 176 5.79 17.69 -1.28
C LYS A 176 6.97 17.07 -0.51
N ILE A 177 7.93 16.53 -1.24
CA ILE A 177 9.26 16.18 -0.72
C ILE A 177 10.19 17.36 -0.96
#